data_f9f66947e6975b410e9c932d42fa985f
#
_entry.id   f9f66947e6975b410e9c932d42fa985f
#
_cell.length_a   1.000
_cell.length_b   1.000
_cell.length_c   1.000
_cell.angle_alpha   90.00
_cell.angle_beta   90.00
_cell.angle_gamma   90.00
#
_symmetry.space_group_name_H-M   'P 1'
#
loop_
_entity.id
_entity.type
_entity.pdbx_description
1 polymer ?
#
loop_
_entity_poly.entity_id
_entity_poly.type
_entity_poly.pdbx_seq_one_letter_code
_entity_poly.pdbx_strand_id
1 'polypeptide(L)'
;MILRKVVNTVKELDLKKEEAVSPSITWETRCDEDQLSNEEVVDELEKRIVSLAGRNLNRNEVINLAICLMQGFVTTFAGKPGTGKTSLSNILAGALGLRGNVNPAPRFTEIDVENGWTSYKDYIGYHNPITNTYEAANPRVFDAMRQLSRESDSEALPYIFLLDEANLSPIEHYWSPFLRTCDTFTKKGAEVPLGRDENWVLPTSVRFLATVNFDHTTEELSPRFLDRSWVITLESQELAEDSCDINVDTLFANVCPYSYERLMKAFYSKSTRIDDEQVDGLFKMLVNICAKQALPISQRSQLMVRRYVAAASPLMKAQLTDNQFTPLDFAFSQKVLPLISGSREAIEPLVDALLKECRSLTLTTKHLERMREYGESNGYYQYFI
;
A
#
# COMPACT_ATOMS: atom_id res chain seq x y z
N MET A 1 22.45 29.74 37.78
CA MET A 1 21.24 30.49 37.37
C MET A 1 21.41 31.16 35.99
N ILE A 2 22.56 31.75 35.69
CA ILE A 2 22.85 32.42 34.39
C ILE A 2 22.92 31.43 33.22
N LEU A 3 23.60 30.29 33.37
CA LEU A 3 23.69 29.25 32.31
C LEU A 3 22.32 28.65 31.91
N ARG A 4 21.39 28.48 32.85
CA ARG A 4 20.03 28.03 32.54
C ARG A 4 19.24 29.06 31.71
N LYS A 5 19.43 30.36 31.98
CA LYS A 5 18.78 31.43 31.18
C LYS A 5 19.31 31.47 29.76
N VAL A 6 20.63 31.33 29.57
CA VAL A 6 21.25 31.34 28.23
C VAL A 6 20.80 30.11 27.39
N VAL A 7 20.76 28.93 27.99
CA VAL A 7 20.27 27.71 27.31
C VAL A 7 18.78 27.81 26.92
N ASN A 8 17.95 28.39 27.81
CA ASN A 8 16.53 28.60 27.48
C ASN A 8 16.34 29.67 26.38
N THR A 9 17.15 30.74 26.40
CA THR A 9 17.09 31.79 25.35
C THR A 9 17.58 31.27 24.00
N VAL A 10 18.60 30.42 23.96
CA VAL A 10 19.05 29.76 22.72
C VAL A 10 17.99 28.78 22.19
N LYS A 11 17.34 28.01 23.08
CA LYS A 11 16.24 27.10 22.69
C LYS A 11 15.00 27.85 22.21
N GLU A 12 14.65 28.98 22.83
CA GLU A 12 13.56 29.86 22.35
C GLU A 12 13.89 30.55 21.02
N LEU A 13 15.17 30.85 20.76
CA LEU A 13 15.64 31.37 19.49
C LEU A 13 15.67 30.31 18.37
N ASP A 14 15.98 29.07 18.70
CA ASP A 14 15.92 27.94 17.76
C ASP A 14 14.44 27.57 17.44
N LEU A 15 13.55 27.56 18.43
CA LEU A 15 12.12 27.37 18.24
C LEU A 15 11.48 28.52 17.43
N LYS A 16 11.87 29.79 17.68
CA LYS A 16 11.39 30.93 16.92
C LYS A 16 11.98 31.02 15.50
N LYS A 17 13.16 30.44 15.24
CA LYS A 17 13.67 30.28 13.89
C LYS A 17 12.94 29.16 13.12
N GLU A 18 12.37 28.18 13.81
CA GLU A 18 11.56 27.13 13.19
C GLU A 18 10.12 27.58 12.88
N GLU A 19 9.61 28.64 13.54
CA GLU A 19 8.32 29.28 13.21
C GLU A 19 8.37 30.27 12.03
N ALA A 20 9.56 30.53 11.47
CA ALA A 20 9.62 31.22 10.18
C ALA A 20 8.94 30.31 9.14
N VAL A 21 7.82 30.78 8.60
CA VAL A 21 7.06 30.17 7.50
C VAL A 21 8.06 29.58 6.50
N SER A 22 8.19 28.26 6.51
CA SER A 22 9.00 27.58 5.50
C SER A 22 8.41 27.98 4.16
N PRO A 23 9.22 28.42 3.18
CA PRO A 23 8.70 28.73 1.86
C PRO A 23 7.88 27.51 1.38
N SER A 24 6.73 27.76 0.78
CA SER A 24 5.90 26.72 0.18
C SER A 24 6.80 25.88 -0.73
N ILE A 25 6.94 24.60 -0.40
CA ILE A 25 7.74 23.68 -1.22
C ILE A 25 6.95 23.47 -2.51
N THR A 26 7.45 23.99 -3.61
CA THR A 26 6.93 23.71 -4.96
C THR A 26 7.61 22.47 -5.50
N TRP A 27 6.82 21.47 -5.86
CA TRP A 27 7.30 20.24 -6.48
C TRP A 27 7.31 20.42 -8.00
N GLU A 28 8.40 20.00 -8.63
CA GLU A 28 8.44 19.90 -10.09
C GLU A 28 7.65 18.66 -10.52
N THR A 29 6.47 18.89 -11.09
CA THR A 29 5.65 17.86 -11.72
C THR A 29 5.75 17.94 -13.24
N ARG A 30 5.20 16.96 -13.92
CA ARG A 30 5.11 16.94 -15.37
C ARG A 30 4.20 18.07 -15.88
N CYS A 31 4.74 18.93 -16.77
CA CYS A 31 4.03 20.12 -17.27
C CYS A 31 2.76 19.80 -18.07
N ASP A 32 2.67 18.60 -18.67
CA ASP A 32 1.58 18.18 -19.57
C ASP A 32 0.60 17.20 -18.92
N GLU A 33 0.72 16.94 -17.61
CA GLU A 33 -0.05 15.90 -16.92
C GLU A 33 -1.57 16.11 -16.99
N ASP A 34 -2.04 17.35 -17.05
CA ASP A 34 -3.46 17.67 -17.15
C ASP A 34 -4.06 17.34 -18.53
N GLN A 35 -3.22 17.25 -19.56
CA GLN A 35 -3.63 16.95 -20.93
C GLN A 35 -3.67 15.43 -21.19
N LEU A 36 -3.01 14.63 -20.37
CA LEU A 36 -2.96 13.19 -20.54
C LEU A 36 -4.29 12.52 -20.15
N SER A 37 -4.76 11.61 -20.97
CA SER A 37 -5.82 10.68 -20.62
C SER A 37 -5.35 9.69 -19.53
N ASN A 38 -6.29 9.03 -18.87
CA ASN A 38 -5.93 8.00 -17.88
C ASN A 38 -5.23 6.81 -18.53
N GLU A 39 -5.57 6.49 -19.79
CA GLU A 39 -4.91 5.42 -20.56
C GLU A 39 -3.45 5.76 -20.86
N GLU A 40 -3.15 7.00 -21.25
CA GLU A 40 -1.77 7.43 -21.49
C GLU A 40 -0.90 7.37 -20.22
N VAL A 41 -1.48 7.67 -19.06
CA VAL A 41 -0.77 7.46 -17.78
C VAL A 41 -0.49 5.98 -17.53
N VAL A 42 -1.44 5.10 -17.85
CA VAL A 42 -1.23 3.63 -17.75
C VAL A 42 -0.16 3.18 -18.73
N ASP A 43 -0.21 3.62 -19.98
CA ASP A 43 0.78 3.27 -21.03
C ASP A 43 2.20 3.63 -20.60
N GLU A 44 2.34 4.80 -20.00
CA GLU A 44 3.63 5.26 -19.50
C GLU A 44 4.11 4.47 -18.28
N LEU A 45 3.25 4.17 -17.33
CA LEU A 45 3.60 3.31 -16.19
C LEU A 45 3.97 1.89 -16.65
N GLU A 46 3.22 1.31 -17.58
CA GLU A 46 3.53 0.02 -18.17
C GLU A 46 4.91 0.03 -18.82
N LYS A 47 5.19 1.03 -19.67
CA LYS A 47 6.50 1.20 -20.29
C LYS A 47 7.62 1.28 -19.28
N ARG A 48 7.44 2.04 -18.18
CA ARG A 48 8.44 2.23 -17.12
C ARG A 48 8.67 0.93 -16.33
N ILE A 49 7.61 0.22 -15.96
CA ILE A 49 7.69 -0.98 -15.12
C ILE A 49 8.10 -2.21 -15.94
N VAL A 50 7.47 -2.42 -17.10
CA VAL A 50 7.68 -3.62 -17.91
C VAL A 50 8.88 -3.47 -18.83
N SER A 51 8.92 -2.41 -19.66
CA SER A 51 9.97 -2.27 -20.68
C SER A 51 11.29 -1.76 -20.13
N LEU A 52 11.28 -0.75 -19.23
CA LEU A 52 12.50 -0.18 -18.68
C LEU A 52 13.07 -1.03 -17.54
N ALA A 53 12.22 -1.44 -16.59
CA ALA A 53 12.67 -2.19 -15.40
C ALA A 53 12.60 -3.71 -15.58
N GLY A 54 12.23 -4.20 -16.75
CA GLY A 54 12.25 -5.63 -17.10
C GLY A 54 11.31 -6.50 -16.26
N ARG A 55 10.22 -5.93 -15.69
CA ARG A 55 9.26 -6.72 -14.95
C ARG A 55 8.28 -7.44 -15.84
N ASN A 56 8.16 -8.74 -15.64
CA ASN A 56 7.19 -9.56 -16.37
C ASN A 56 5.79 -9.39 -15.74
N LEU A 57 5.17 -8.25 -16.01
CA LEU A 57 3.80 -7.93 -15.61
C LEU A 57 2.97 -7.59 -16.85
N ASN A 58 1.74 -8.08 -16.90
CA ASN A 58 0.80 -7.62 -17.90
C ASN A 58 0.18 -6.27 -17.53
N ARG A 59 -0.46 -5.61 -18.49
CA ARG A 59 -1.05 -4.28 -18.30
C ARG A 59 -2.07 -4.24 -17.16
N ASN A 60 -2.90 -5.26 -17.00
CA ASN A 60 -3.89 -5.30 -15.93
C ASN A 60 -3.22 -5.39 -14.54
N GLU A 61 -2.09 -6.07 -14.44
CA GLU A 61 -1.29 -6.12 -13.21
C GLU A 61 -0.67 -4.76 -12.90
N VAL A 62 -0.19 -4.02 -13.90
CA VAL A 62 0.29 -2.63 -13.72
C VAL A 62 -0.83 -1.71 -13.26
N ILE A 63 -2.00 -1.78 -13.90
CA ILE A 63 -3.20 -1.04 -13.48
C ILE A 63 -3.58 -1.40 -12.04
N ASN A 64 -3.57 -2.69 -11.70
CA ASN A 64 -3.85 -3.18 -10.37
C ASN A 64 -2.90 -2.60 -9.30
N LEU A 65 -1.59 -2.58 -9.55
CA LEU A 65 -0.61 -1.96 -8.65
C LEU A 65 -0.95 -0.50 -8.37
N ALA A 66 -1.21 0.27 -9.42
CA ALA A 66 -1.53 1.69 -9.29
C ALA A 66 -2.86 1.94 -8.57
N ILE A 67 -3.90 1.14 -8.85
CA ILE A 67 -5.18 1.25 -8.18
C ILE A 67 -5.06 0.87 -6.70
N CYS A 68 -4.41 -0.25 -6.36
CA CYS A 68 -4.22 -0.65 -4.97
C CYS A 68 -3.48 0.42 -4.17
N LEU A 69 -2.44 1.03 -4.76
CA LEU A 69 -1.69 2.11 -4.13
C LEU A 69 -2.55 3.37 -3.90
N MET A 70 -3.40 3.76 -4.85
CA MET A 70 -4.22 4.97 -4.72
C MET A 70 -5.51 4.75 -3.92
N GLN A 71 -6.15 3.59 -4.03
CA GLN A 71 -7.37 3.23 -3.30
C GLN A 71 -7.11 2.85 -1.85
N GLY A 72 -5.93 2.34 -1.52
CA GLY A 72 -5.54 1.93 -0.18
C GLY A 72 -4.60 2.93 0.50
N PHE A 73 -4.61 2.97 1.82
CA PHE A 73 -3.57 3.63 2.60
C PHE A 73 -2.33 2.74 2.71
N VAL A 74 -2.53 1.43 2.73
CA VAL A 74 -1.47 0.42 2.72
C VAL A 74 -1.77 -0.65 1.68
N THR A 75 -0.72 -1.03 0.91
CA THR A 75 -0.72 -2.15 -0.03
C THR A 75 0.41 -3.09 0.37
N THR A 76 0.10 -4.37 0.48
CA THR A 76 1.03 -5.41 0.93
C THR A 76 1.42 -6.31 -0.23
N PHE A 77 2.71 -6.43 -0.49
CA PHE A 77 3.27 -7.45 -1.38
C PHE A 77 3.64 -8.68 -0.58
N ALA A 78 3.00 -9.77 -0.90
CA ALA A 78 3.07 -11.02 -0.17
C ALA A 78 3.70 -12.12 -1.03
N GLY A 79 4.56 -12.96 -0.47
CA GLY A 79 5.17 -14.05 -1.23
C GLY A 79 6.39 -14.65 -0.54
N LYS A 80 6.89 -15.75 -1.10
CA LYS A 80 8.09 -16.44 -0.60
C LYS A 80 9.32 -15.54 -0.68
N PRO A 81 10.36 -15.76 0.12
CA PRO A 81 11.63 -15.06 -0.04
C PRO A 81 12.14 -15.16 -1.50
N GLY A 82 12.71 -14.07 -2.01
CA GLY A 82 13.26 -14.03 -3.37
C GLY A 82 12.25 -13.77 -4.50
N THR A 83 10.95 -13.55 -4.22
CA THR A 83 9.93 -13.23 -5.26
C THR A 83 10.00 -11.80 -5.78
N GLY A 84 10.94 -10.99 -5.29
CA GLY A 84 11.16 -9.62 -5.77
C GLY A 84 10.21 -8.56 -5.22
N LYS A 85 9.61 -8.78 -4.03
CA LYS A 85 8.68 -7.85 -3.37
C LYS A 85 9.27 -6.46 -3.15
N THR A 86 10.42 -6.39 -2.48
CA THR A 86 11.15 -5.15 -2.22
C THR A 86 11.57 -4.46 -3.51
N SER A 87 12.09 -5.23 -4.48
CA SER A 87 12.46 -4.72 -5.80
C SER A 87 11.25 -4.14 -6.56
N LEU A 88 10.08 -4.81 -6.53
CA LEU A 88 8.87 -4.28 -7.15
C LEU A 88 8.40 -2.98 -6.47
N SER A 89 8.50 -2.90 -5.14
CA SER A 89 8.17 -1.67 -4.38
C SER A 89 9.06 -0.51 -4.82
N ASN A 90 10.35 -0.75 -4.95
CA ASN A 90 11.34 0.23 -5.40
C ASN A 90 11.11 0.66 -6.84
N ILE A 91 10.81 -0.29 -7.75
CA ILE A 91 10.50 -0.02 -9.15
C ILE A 91 9.20 0.78 -9.28
N LEU A 92 8.15 0.44 -8.52
CA LEU A 92 6.90 1.17 -8.53
C LEU A 92 7.10 2.63 -8.11
N ALA A 93 7.84 2.88 -7.03
CA ALA A 93 8.19 4.22 -6.59
C ALA A 93 9.01 4.99 -7.65
N GLY A 94 9.98 4.34 -8.29
CA GLY A 94 10.77 4.91 -9.37
C GLY A 94 9.93 5.24 -10.61
N ALA A 95 9.05 4.31 -11.02
CA ALA A 95 8.16 4.50 -12.16
C ALA A 95 7.17 5.66 -11.96
N LEU A 96 6.76 5.92 -10.72
CA LEU A 96 5.96 7.09 -10.34
C LEU A 96 6.77 8.38 -10.27
N GLY A 97 8.11 8.32 -10.46
CA GLY A 97 9.00 9.47 -10.35
C GLY A 97 9.28 9.92 -8.91
N LEU A 98 9.14 9.04 -7.93
CA LEU A 98 9.31 9.38 -6.50
C LEU A 98 10.70 9.10 -5.96
N ARG A 99 11.60 8.56 -6.80
CA ARG A 99 13.01 8.27 -6.52
C ARG A 99 13.94 9.05 -7.46
N GLY A 100 15.24 8.99 -7.18
CA GLY A 100 16.22 9.66 -8.03
C GLY A 100 16.31 11.15 -7.78
N ASN A 101 16.33 11.96 -8.84
CA ASN A 101 16.54 13.41 -8.78
C ASN A 101 15.25 14.20 -8.48
N VAL A 102 14.40 13.70 -7.59
CA VAL A 102 13.19 14.43 -7.18
C VAL A 102 13.60 15.66 -6.36
N ASN A 103 13.12 16.81 -6.76
CA ASN A 103 13.44 18.08 -6.12
C ASN A 103 12.26 18.51 -5.23
N PRO A 104 12.49 18.94 -3.98
CA PRO A 104 13.79 19.12 -3.32
C PRO A 104 14.35 17.84 -2.67
N ALA A 105 13.59 16.75 -2.56
CA ALA A 105 14.03 15.51 -1.92
C ALA A 105 13.26 14.29 -2.44
N PRO A 106 13.83 13.09 -2.37
CA PRO A 106 13.12 11.85 -2.71
C PRO A 106 11.81 11.70 -1.92
N ARG A 107 10.81 11.14 -2.57
CA ARG A 107 9.46 10.90 -2.00
C ARG A 107 9.24 9.45 -1.62
N PHE A 108 10.31 8.79 -1.22
CA PHE A 108 10.32 7.37 -0.85
C PHE A 108 11.26 7.14 0.33
N THR A 109 10.78 6.44 1.35
CA THR A 109 11.59 6.01 2.50
C THR A 109 11.35 4.54 2.77
N GLU A 110 12.43 3.77 2.75
CA GLU A 110 12.46 2.36 3.12
C GLU A 110 12.73 2.21 4.62
N ILE A 111 11.99 1.32 5.25
CA ILE A 111 12.01 1.04 6.68
C ILE A 111 12.18 -0.46 6.85
N ASP A 112 13.38 -0.90 7.23
CA ASP A 112 13.64 -2.29 7.56
C ASP A 112 13.01 -2.59 8.93
N VAL A 113 12.02 -3.46 8.96
CA VAL A 113 11.35 -3.84 10.21
C VAL A 113 12.22 -4.85 10.94
N GLU A 114 12.47 -4.61 12.23
CA GLU A 114 13.28 -5.47 13.06
C GLU A 114 12.43 -6.37 13.95
N ASN A 115 13.00 -7.50 14.37
CA ASN A 115 12.39 -8.36 15.35
C ASN A 115 12.23 -7.66 16.71
N GLY A 116 11.08 -7.85 17.34
CA GLY A 116 10.83 -7.34 18.70
C GLY A 116 10.25 -5.93 18.75
N TRP A 117 9.85 -5.34 17.62
CA TRP A 117 9.09 -4.10 17.65
C TRP A 117 7.70 -4.29 18.27
N THR A 118 7.41 -3.54 19.30
CA THR A 118 6.18 -3.66 20.08
C THR A 118 5.31 -2.40 20.04
N SER A 119 5.87 -1.29 19.56
CA SER A 119 5.15 -0.02 19.45
C SER A 119 5.69 0.87 18.35
N TYR A 120 4.92 1.88 17.93
CA TYR A 120 5.36 2.87 16.93
C TYR A 120 6.66 3.61 17.34
N LYS A 121 7.00 3.59 18.62
CA LYS A 121 8.23 4.21 19.13
C LYS A 121 9.49 3.54 18.59
N ASP A 122 9.36 2.27 18.22
CA ASP A 122 10.50 1.48 17.78
C ASP A 122 11.00 1.91 16.39
N TYR A 123 10.14 2.52 15.55
CA TYR A 123 10.57 3.04 14.25
C TYR A 123 10.42 4.56 14.06
N ILE A 124 9.50 5.22 14.77
CA ILE A 124 9.37 6.68 14.72
C ILE A 124 10.25 7.31 15.79
N GLY A 125 10.15 6.84 17.03
CA GLY A 125 10.83 7.38 18.20
C GLY A 125 9.84 7.81 19.29
N TYR A 126 10.38 8.46 20.29
CA TYR A 126 9.60 8.88 21.45
C TYR A 126 10.14 10.15 22.10
N HIS A 127 9.28 10.84 22.83
CA HIS A 127 9.68 11.96 23.65
C HIS A 127 10.29 11.45 24.97
N ASN A 128 11.58 11.78 25.20
CA ASN A 128 12.27 11.46 26.46
C ASN A 128 11.89 12.50 27.54
N PRO A 129 11.19 12.12 28.59
CA PRO A 129 10.75 13.06 29.64
C PRO A 129 11.90 13.60 30.51
N ILE A 130 13.05 12.90 30.54
CA ILE A 130 14.21 13.28 31.32
C ILE A 130 14.97 14.41 30.67
N THR A 131 15.33 14.21 29.38
CA THR A 131 16.09 15.18 28.57
C THR A 131 15.18 16.28 28.01
N ASN A 132 13.87 16.06 27.99
CA ASN A 132 12.87 16.93 27.39
C ASN A 132 13.10 17.11 25.87
N THR A 133 13.63 16.09 25.21
CA THR A 133 13.93 16.07 23.78
C THR A 133 13.23 14.89 23.13
N TYR A 134 12.97 14.99 21.83
CA TYR A 134 12.50 13.85 21.04
C TYR A 134 13.70 13.01 20.61
N GLU A 135 13.62 11.70 20.82
CA GLU A 135 14.60 10.72 20.40
C GLU A 135 14.03 9.94 19.22
N ALA A 136 14.55 10.21 18.02
CA ALA A 136 14.17 9.51 16.82
C ALA A 136 14.77 8.10 16.82
N ALA A 137 13.95 7.07 16.64
CA ALA A 137 14.42 5.70 16.49
C ALA A 137 15.09 5.52 15.11
N ASN A 138 14.44 6.04 14.06
CA ASN A 138 15.01 6.09 12.71
C ASN A 138 15.03 7.56 12.23
N PRO A 139 16.22 8.21 12.14
CA PRO A 139 16.32 9.61 11.75
C PRO A 139 15.71 9.89 10.36
N ARG A 140 15.85 8.98 9.39
CA ARG A 140 15.31 9.17 8.04
C ARG A 140 13.78 9.22 8.05
N VAL A 141 13.15 8.32 8.81
CA VAL A 141 11.68 8.29 8.97
C VAL A 141 11.20 9.53 9.70
N PHE A 142 11.88 9.92 10.77
CA PHE A 142 11.53 11.09 11.55
C PHE A 142 11.61 12.37 10.71
N ASP A 143 12.70 12.58 9.98
CA ASP A 143 12.90 13.75 9.14
C ASP A 143 11.88 13.80 8.00
N ALA A 144 11.59 12.65 7.37
CA ALA A 144 10.56 12.55 6.35
C ALA A 144 9.17 12.91 6.87
N MET A 145 8.77 12.37 8.02
CA MET A 145 7.46 12.67 8.63
C MET A 145 7.38 14.13 9.09
N ARG A 146 8.48 14.67 9.62
CA ARG A 146 8.59 16.09 10.00
C ARG A 146 8.43 17.01 8.79
N GLN A 147 9.07 16.69 7.67
CA GLN A 147 8.92 17.42 6.42
C GLN A 147 7.46 17.37 5.95
N LEU A 148 6.89 16.17 5.86
CA LEU A 148 5.52 15.94 5.41
C LEU A 148 4.49 16.70 6.27
N SER A 149 4.69 16.79 7.58
CA SER A 149 3.77 17.52 8.48
C SER A 149 3.68 19.03 8.20
N ARG A 150 4.60 19.56 7.40
CA ARG A 150 4.66 20.97 7.01
C ARG A 150 4.16 21.21 5.58
N GLU A 151 3.82 20.17 4.84
CA GLU A 151 3.36 20.24 3.46
C GLU A 151 1.86 20.49 3.37
N SER A 152 1.45 21.23 2.34
CA SER A 152 0.05 21.43 1.98
C SER A 152 -0.43 20.28 1.09
N ASP A 153 -1.68 19.83 1.27
CA ASP A 153 -2.31 18.80 0.41
C ASP A 153 -2.49 19.26 -1.04
N SER A 154 -2.55 20.58 -1.28
CA SER A 154 -2.96 21.14 -2.59
C SER A 154 -1.91 21.01 -3.70
N GLU A 155 -0.65 20.81 -3.35
CA GLU A 155 0.47 20.73 -4.32
C GLU A 155 1.35 19.50 -4.09
N ALA A 156 0.84 18.52 -3.35
CA ALA A 156 1.64 17.40 -2.90
C ALA A 156 1.92 16.38 -4.02
N LEU A 157 3.16 15.90 -4.05
CA LEU A 157 3.48 14.61 -4.68
C LEU A 157 3.09 13.47 -3.73
N PRO A 158 2.80 12.28 -4.25
CA PRO A 158 2.71 11.10 -3.40
C PRO A 158 3.99 10.93 -2.57
N TYR A 159 3.86 10.40 -1.37
CA TYR A 159 4.99 9.94 -0.58
C TYR A 159 4.77 8.49 -0.19
N ILE A 160 5.75 7.65 -0.43
CA ILE A 160 5.67 6.22 -0.13
C ILE A 160 6.65 5.86 0.99
N PHE A 161 6.12 5.29 2.08
CA PHE A 161 6.90 4.55 3.06
C PHE A 161 6.81 3.07 2.74
N LEU A 162 7.95 2.41 2.59
CA LEU A 162 8.05 0.96 2.44
C LEU A 162 8.42 0.36 3.80
N LEU A 163 7.54 -0.48 4.34
CA LEU A 163 7.82 -1.37 5.46
C LEU A 163 8.36 -2.68 4.88
N ASP A 164 9.68 -2.83 4.86
CA ASP A 164 10.27 -4.07 4.35
C ASP A 164 10.28 -5.13 5.45
N GLU A 165 9.94 -6.36 5.07
CA GLU A 165 9.74 -7.49 5.99
C GLU A 165 8.77 -7.16 7.13
N ALA A 166 7.64 -6.51 6.82
CA ALA A 166 6.71 -5.93 7.78
C ALA A 166 6.19 -6.92 8.85
N ASN A 167 6.22 -8.21 8.59
CA ASN A 167 5.79 -9.25 9.52
C ASN A 167 6.93 -9.94 10.28
N LEU A 168 8.11 -9.34 10.38
CA LEU A 168 9.10 -9.74 11.38
C LEU A 168 8.67 -9.39 12.82
N SER A 169 7.74 -8.46 12.96
CA SER A 169 7.09 -8.11 14.23
C SER A 169 5.60 -7.91 14.02
N PRO A 170 4.75 -8.07 15.05
CA PRO A 170 3.30 -7.87 14.92
C PRO A 170 2.95 -6.46 14.44
N ILE A 171 2.57 -6.33 13.17
CA ILE A 171 2.35 -5.04 12.50
C ILE A 171 1.29 -4.17 13.18
N GLU A 172 0.26 -4.77 13.77
CA GLU A 172 -0.79 -4.05 14.50
C GLU A 172 -0.28 -3.34 15.76
N HIS A 173 0.88 -3.70 16.28
CA HIS A 173 1.47 -3.05 17.45
C HIS A 173 2.28 -1.83 17.04
N TYR A 174 3.31 -2.02 16.23
CA TYR A 174 4.20 -0.92 15.87
C TYR A 174 3.57 0.05 14.85
N TRP A 175 2.64 -0.41 14.01
CA TRP A 175 1.94 0.40 13.02
C TRP A 175 0.56 0.91 13.50
N SER A 176 0.24 0.74 14.78
CA SER A 176 -1.06 1.05 15.38
C SER A 176 -1.61 2.47 15.13
N PRO A 177 -0.79 3.55 15.07
CA PRO A 177 -1.30 4.89 14.75
C PRO A 177 -1.96 4.95 13.36
N PHE A 178 -1.38 4.26 12.40
CA PHE A 178 -1.81 4.28 11.00
C PHE A 178 -3.01 3.38 10.70
N LEU A 179 -3.25 2.35 11.52
CA LEU A 179 -4.45 1.52 11.39
C LEU A 179 -5.75 2.34 11.51
N ARG A 180 -5.75 3.41 12.29
CA ARG A 180 -6.90 4.32 12.42
C ARG A 180 -7.06 5.18 11.17
N THR A 181 -5.95 5.57 10.58
CA THR A 181 -5.90 6.42 9.38
C THR A 181 -6.45 5.73 8.14
N CYS A 182 -6.33 4.40 8.04
CA CYS A 182 -6.82 3.63 6.88
C CYS A 182 -8.29 3.93 6.50
N ASP A 183 -9.09 4.36 7.46
CA ASP A 183 -10.51 4.68 7.23
C ASP A 183 -10.75 6.12 6.78
N THR A 184 -9.80 7.02 7.00
CA THR A 184 -9.99 8.46 6.86
C THR A 184 -8.91 9.17 6.04
N PHE A 185 -7.88 8.45 5.57
CA PHE A 185 -6.69 9.04 4.92
C PHE A 185 -6.99 9.97 3.74
N THR A 186 -8.07 9.71 3.00
CA THR A 186 -8.48 10.57 1.88
C THR A 186 -9.21 11.84 2.29
N LYS A 187 -9.51 12.00 3.58
CA LYS A 187 -10.24 13.17 4.11
C LYS A 187 -9.37 14.04 4.99
N LYS A 188 -8.51 13.42 5.81
CA LYS A 188 -7.67 14.12 6.75
C LYS A 188 -6.39 13.34 7.00
N GLY A 189 -5.43 13.28 6.28
CA GLY A 189 -4.13 12.69 6.50
C GLY A 189 -3.92 11.77 7.72
N ALA A 190 -2.71 11.36 7.97
CA ALA A 190 -2.36 10.47 9.07
C ALA A 190 -1.89 11.27 10.31
N GLU A 191 -2.44 10.98 11.47
CA GLU A 191 -1.96 11.54 12.75
C GLU A 191 -0.84 10.66 13.32
N VAL A 192 0.34 11.25 13.50
CA VAL A 192 1.52 10.60 14.09
C VAL A 192 1.73 11.15 15.49
N PRO A 193 1.56 10.34 16.55
CA PRO A 193 1.73 10.79 17.91
C PRO A 193 3.21 10.98 18.25
N LEU A 194 3.57 12.15 18.78
CA LEU A 194 4.94 12.46 19.22
C LEU A 194 5.12 12.34 20.72
N GLY A 195 4.03 12.21 21.48
CA GLY A 195 3.99 12.32 22.94
C GLY A 195 3.73 13.76 23.39
N ARG A 196 3.42 13.96 24.68
CA ARG A 196 3.07 15.26 25.27
C ARG A 196 1.95 16.01 24.56
N ASP A 197 0.92 15.28 24.10
CA ASP A 197 -0.22 15.84 23.36
C ASP A 197 0.13 16.54 22.05
N GLU A 198 1.36 16.34 21.52
CA GLU A 198 1.78 16.77 20.20
C GLU A 198 1.59 15.65 19.17
N ASN A 199 1.00 16.00 18.05
CA ASN A 199 0.82 15.10 16.90
C ASN A 199 1.26 15.82 15.63
N TRP A 200 1.91 15.08 14.75
CA TRP A 200 2.03 15.52 13.36
C TRP A 200 0.85 15.02 12.55
N VAL A 201 0.42 15.84 11.58
CA VAL A 201 -0.59 15.43 10.60
C VAL A 201 0.12 15.33 9.25
N LEU A 202 0.25 14.12 8.75
CA LEU A 202 0.82 13.85 7.44
C LEU A 202 -0.24 14.12 6.35
N PRO A 203 0.15 14.59 5.16
CA PRO A 203 -0.79 14.89 4.07
C PRO A 203 -1.52 13.64 3.56
N THR A 204 -2.64 13.86 2.88
CA THR A 204 -3.46 12.79 2.29
C THR A 204 -2.75 12.03 1.15
N SER A 205 -1.65 12.57 0.64
CA SER A 205 -0.80 11.97 -0.40
C SER A 205 0.12 10.84 0.10
N VAL A 206 0.23 10.63 1.41
CA VAL A 206 1.07 9.56 1.99
C VAL A 206 0.45 8.19 1.77
N ARG A 207 1.28 7.23 1.36
CA ARG A 207 0.94 5.83 1.19
C ARG A 207 1.99 4.94 1.83
N PHE A 208 1.55 3.73 2.21
CA PHE A 208 2.44 2.69 2.69
C PHE A 208 2.46 1.50 1.72
N LEU A 209 3.64 1.00 1.45
CA LEU A 209 3.84 -0.35 0.93
C LEU A 209 4.37 -1.22 2.07
N ALA A 210 4.02 -2.48 2.08
CA ALA A 210 4.56 -3.45 3.01
C ALA A 210 4.99 -4.69 2.24
N THR A 211 6.15 -5.27 2.54
CA THR A 211 6.50 -6.60 2.07
C THR A 211 6.34 -7.59 3.20
N VAL A 212 5.83 -8.76 2.91
CA VAL A 212 5.65 -9.83 3.89
C VAL A 212 6.13 -11.17 3.32
N ASN A 213 6.81 -11.92 4.14
CA ASN A 213 7.24 -13.27 3.84
C ASN A 213 6.28 -14.29 4.48
N PHE A 214 6.12 -15.45 3.83
CA PHE A 214 5.38 -16.58 4.38
C PHE A 214 6.38 -17.69 4.63
N ASP A 215 6.98 -17.65 5.79
CA ASP A 215 7.82 -18.70 6.33
C ASP A 215 7.51 -18.91 7.81
N HIS A 216 8.06 -19.95 8.39
CA HIS A 216 7.80 -20.33 9.78
C HIS A 216 8.45 -19.38 10.81
N THR A 217 9.18 -18.37 10.37
CA THR A 217 9.92 -17.44 11.23
C THR A 217 9.24 -16.09 11.35
N THR A 218 8.15 -15.86 10.62
CA THR A 218 7.45 -14.59 10.55
C THR A 218 6.08 -14.63 11.25
N GLU A 219 5.62 -13.47 11.71
CA GLU A 219 4.33 -13.32 12.36
C GLU A 219 3.17 -13.39 11.34
N GLU A 220 2.06 -13.98 11.75
CA GLU A 220 0.84 -13.97 10.96
C GLU A 220 0.24 -12.56 10.87
N LEU A 221 -0.27 -12.21 9.70
CA LEU A 221 -0.99 -10.94 9.53
C LEU A 221 -2.36 -11.02 10.21
N SER A 222 -2.63 -10.09 11.12
CA SER A 222 -3.90 -10.06 11.81
C SER A 222 -5.07 -9.75 10.86
N PRO A 223 -6.27 -10.32 11.09
CA PRO A 223 -7.48 -9.99 10.33
C PRO A 223 -7.78 -8.48 10.34
N ARG A 224 -7.40 -7.78 11.41
CA ARG A 224 -7.55 -6.33 11.55
C ARG A 224 -6.69 -5.55 10.56
N PHE A 225 -5.48 -6.00 10.27
CA PHE A 225 -4.61 -5.40 9.27
C PHE A 225 -5.07 -5.77 7.86
N LEU A 226 -5.38 -7.05 7.61
CA LEU A 226 -5.87 -7.56 6.33
C LEU A 226 -7.15 -6.84 5.86
N ASP A 227 -8.07 -6.56 6.79
CA ASP A 227 -9.30 -5.78 6.48
C ASP A 227 -9.01 -4.34 6.00
N ARG A 228 -7.78 -3.84 6.17
CA ARG A 228 -7.36 -2.48 5.79
C ARG A 228 -6.37 -2.44 4.64
N SER A 229 -5.66 -3.53 4.38
CA SER A 229 -4.65 -3.64 3.34
C SER A 229 -5.22 -4.24 2.05
N TRP A 230 -4.65 -3.85 0.91
CA TRP A 230 -4.69 -4.64 -0.32
C TRP A 230 -3.53 -5.62 -0.28
N VAL A 231 -3.78 -6.90 -0.55
CA VAL A 231 -2.74 -7.94 -0.51
C VAL A 231 -2.50 -8.48 -1.91
N ILE A 232 -1.36 -8.15 -2.49
CA ILE A 232 -0.94 -8.62 -3.82
C ILE A 232 0.08 -9.73 -3.63
N THR A 233 -0.27 -10.94 -4.03
CA THR A 233 0.63 -12.10 -3.95
C THR A 233 1.54 -12.14 -5.15
N LEU A 234 2.86 -12.22 -4.92
CA LEU A 234 3.87 -12.37 -5.93
C LEU A 234 4.34 -13.83 -5.98
N GLU A 235 4.28 -14.42 -7.15
CA GLU A 235 4.85 -15.75 -7.42
C GLU A 235 6.29 -15.62 -7.89
N SER A 236 7.10 -16.66 -7.65
CA SER A 236 8.46 -16.70 -8.19
C SER A 236 8.39 -16.72 -9.71
N GLN A 237 9.02 -15.75 -10.33
CA GLN A 237 9.17 -15.71 -11.78
C GLN A 237 10.53 -16.33 -12.14
N GLU A 238 10.60 -17.04 -13.26
CA GLU A 238 11.89 -17.39 -13.85
C GLU A 238 12.62 -16.08 -14.19
N LEU A 239 13.84 -15.94 -13.67
CA LEU A 239 14.66 -14.78 -13.97
C LEU A 239 15.00 -14.78 -15.46
N ALA A 240 14.72 -13.69 -16.14
CA ALA A 240 15.37 -13.43 -17.42
C ALA A 240 16.89 -13.37 -17.18
N GLU A 241 17.68 -14.00 -18.05
CA GLU A 241 19.15 -14.13 -17.89
C GLU A 241 19.86 -12.78 -17.70
N ASP A 242 19.24 -11.65 -18.06
CA ASP A 242 19.79 -10.29 -17.98
C ASP A 242 19.30 -9.47 -16.78
N SER A 243 18.63 -10.04 -15.78
CA SER A 243 18.16 -9.30 -14.60
C SER A 243 19.26 -9.06 -13.57
N CYS A 244 20.42 -8.53 -14.01
CA CYS A 244 21.48 -8.04 -13.15
C CYS A 244 21.04 -6.76 -12.45
N ASP A 245 21.56 -6.53 -11.25
CA ASP A 245 21.37 -5.41 -10.32
C ASP A 245 20.93 -4.08 -10.97
N ILE A 246 19.60 -3.92 -11.11
CA ILE A 246 19.03 -2.68 -11.64
C ILE A 246 19.16 -1.61 -10.54
N ASN A 247 20.01 -0.63 -10.77
CA ASN A 247 20.01 0.56 -9.92
C ASN A 247 18.79 1.43 -10.27
N VAL A 248 17.74 1.32 -9.45
CA VAL A 248 16.46 1.99 -9.64
C VAL A 248 16.61 3.51 -9.70
N ASP A 249 17.50 4.10 -8.89
CA ASP A 249 17.70 5.55 -8.85
C ASP A 249 18.35 6.07 -10.14
N THR A 250 19.25 5.30 -10.74
CA THR A 250 19.84 5.62 -12.04
C THR A 250 18.84 5.41 -13.18
N LEU A 251 18.09 4.31 -13.12
CA LEU A 251 17.11 3.96 -14.16
C LEU A 251 16.00 5.03 -14.29
N PHE A 252 15.54 5.54 -13.17
CA PHE A 252 14.45 6.53 -13.11
C PHE A 252 14.93 7.96 -12.80
N ALA A 253 16.23 8.25 -12.93
CA ALA A 253 16.81 9.55 -12.59
C ALA A 253 16.16 10.75 -13.29
N ASN A 254 15.64 10.55 -14.51
CA ASN A 254 15.02 11.60 -15.33
C ASN A 254 13.49 11.46 -15.44
N VAL A 255 12.89 10.61 -14.61
CA VAL A 255 11.44 10.46 -14.63
C VAL A 255 10.79 11.58 -13.85
N CYS A 256 10.01 12.41 -14.55
CA CYS A 256 9.23 13.46 -13.93
C CYS A 256 8.02 12.86 -13.19
N PRO A 257 7.79 13.20 -11.92
CA PRO A 257 6.69 12.67 -11.14
C PRO A 257 5.35 13.22 -11.60
N TYR A 258 4.30 12.41 -11.44
CA TYR A 258 2.92 12.87 -11.50
C TYR A 258 2.51 13.49 -10.15
N SER A 259 1.69 14.53 -10.20
CA SER A 259 1.04 15.06 -9.00
C SER A 259 0.14 13.99 -8.34
N TYR A 260 -0.06 14.14 -7.03
CA TYR A 260 -1.00 13.27 -6.32
C TYR A 260 -2.42 13.39 -6.90
N GLU A 261 -2.84 14.60 -7.27
CA GLU A 261 -4.15 14.86 -7.88
C GLU A 261 -4.31 14.10 -9.20
N ARG A 262 -3.28 14.13 -10.07
CA ARG A 262 -3.30 13.40 -11.35
C ARG A 262 -3.44 11.89 -11.16
N LEU A 263 -2.70 11.31 -10.22
CA LEU A 263 -2.79 9.87 -9.92
C LEU A 263 -4.15 9.51 -9.30
N MET A 264 -4.69 10.34 -8.42
CA MET A 264 -6.03 10.15 -7.87
C MET A 264 -7.11 10.21 -8.96
N LYS A 265 -6.98 11.11 -9.93
CA LYS A 265 -7.90 11.19 -11.09
C LYS A 265 -7.85 9.92 -11.94
N ALA A 266 -6.67 9.31 -12.10
CA ALA A 266 -6.51 8.10 -12.92
C ALA A 266 -6.96 6.83 -12.19
N PHE A 267 -6.60 6.67 -10.91
CA PHE A 267 -6.63 5.37 -10.22
C PHE A 267 -7.53 5.32 -8.97
N TYR A 268 -8.21 6.41 -8.62
CA TYR A 268 -9.07 6.45 -7.44
C TYR A 268 -10.53 6.70 -7.82
N SER A 269 -11.44 5.94 -7.21
CA SER A 269 -12.88 6.17 -7.32
C SER A 269 -13.52 6.29 -5.94
N LYS A 270 -14.43 7.24 -5.79
CA LYS A 270 -15.33 7.35 -4.63
C LYS A 270 -16.61 6.57 -4.83
N SER A 271 -16.88 6.09 -6.05
CA SER A 271 -18.12 5.36 -6.36
C SER A 271 -18.19 4.07 -5.54
N THR A 272 -19.33 3.86 -4.95
CA THR A 272 -19.69 2.62 -4.25
C THR A 272 -20.64 1.75 -5.07
N ARG A 273 -20.91 2.17 -6.31
CA ARG A 273 -21.75 1.46 -7.26
C ARG A 273 -20.87 0.75 -8.28
N ILE A 274 -21.19 -0.49 -8.54
CA ILE A 274 -20.69 -1.25 -9.69
C ILE A 274 -21.77 -1.09 -10.77
N ASP A 275 -21.40 -0.50 -11.91
CA ASP A 275 -22.37 -0.16 -12.97
C ASP A 275 -22.83 -1.38 -13.75
N ASP A 276 -21.99 -2.40 -13.87
CA ASP A 276 -22.33 -3.67 -14.50
C ASP A 276 -23.15 -4.53 -13.55
N GLU A 277 -24.42 -4.80 -13.93
CA GLU A 277 -25.37 -5.56 -13.10
C GLU A 277 -24.94 -7.02 -12.86
N GLN A 278 -24.25 -7.65 -13.81
CA GLN A 278 -23.78 -9.02 -13.66
C GLN A 278 -22.62 -9.09 -12.67
N VAL A 279 -21.71 -8.14 -12.76
CA VAL A 279 -20.58 -8.02 -11.82
C VAL A 279 -21.07 -7.69 -10.40
N ASP A 280 -22.02 -6.76 -10.26
CA ASP A 280 -22.60 -6.42 -8.94
C ASP A 280 -23.42 -7.60 -8.37
N GLY A 281 -24.16 -8.30 -9.23
CA GLY A 281 -24.91 -9.51 -8.86
C GLY A 281 -23.99 -10.61 -8.34
N LEU A 282 -22.89 -10.89 -9.05
CA LEU A 282 -21.88 -11.87 -8.62
C LEU A 282 -21.25 -11.45 -7.29
N PHE A 283 -20.82 -10.20 -7.15
CA PHE A 283 -20.22 -9.72 -5.91
C PHE A 283 -21.16 -9.87 -4.70
N LYS A 284 -22.44 -9.49 -4.85
CA LYS A 284 -23.45 -9.67 -3.80
C LYS A 284 -23.65 -11.14 -3.43
N MET A 285 -23.63 -12.03 -4.42
CA MET A 285 -23.75 -13.47 -4.19
C MET A 285 -22.55 -13.99 -3.40
N LEU A 286 -21.31 -13.62 -3.76
CA LEU A 286 -20.09 -14.01 -3.06
C LEU A 286 -20.08 -13.49 -1.60
N VAL A 287 -20.48 -12.24 -1.38
CA VAL A 287 -20.62 -11.68 -0.02
C VAL A 287 -21.63 -12.50 0.82
N ASN A 288 -22.76 -12.90 0.22
CA ASN A 288 -23.75 -13.71 0.91
C ASN A 288 -23.25 -15.13 1.23
N ILE A 289 -22.46 -15.73 0.34
CA ILE A 289 -21.82 -17.05 0.58
C ILE A 289 -20.87 -16.93 1.79
N CYS A 290 -19.99 -15.94 1.80
CA CYS A 290 -19.08 -15.70 2.91
C CYS A 290 -19.83 -15.50 4.25
N ALA A 291 -20.90 -14.71 4.23
CA ALA A 291 -21.71 -14.46 5.43
C ALA A 291 -22.39 -15.74 5.97
N LYS A 292 -22.90 -16.60 5.09
CA LYS A 292 -23.53 -17.87 5.45
C LYS A 292 -22.54 -18.88 6.04
N GLN A 293 -21.28 -18.80 5.66
CA GLN A 293 -20.19 -19.70 6.09
C GLN A 293 -19.33 -19.05 7.20
N ALA A 294 -19.94 -18.19 8.03
CA ALA A 294 -19.30 -17.57 9.19
C ALA A 294 -18.05 -16.71 8.89
N LEU A 295 -17.86 -16.26 7.65
CA LEU A 295 -16.84 -15.28 7.26
C LEU A 295 -17.50 -13.99 6.77
N PRO A 296 -18.13 -13.16 7.62
CA PRO A 296 -18.76 -11.93 7.18
C PRO A 296 -17.71 -10.94 6.68
N ILE A 297 -17.83 -10.53 5.42
CA ILE A 297 -16.98 -9.47 4.85
C ILE A 297 -17.40 -8.14 5.43
N SER A 298 -16.48 -7.41 6.03
CA SER A 298 -16.78 -6.11 6.66
C SER A 298 -17.36 -5.12 5.65
N GLN A 299 -18.17 -4.18 6.11
CA GLN A 299 -18.70 -3.11 5.26
C GLN A 299 -17.58 -2.30 4.61
N ARG A 300 -16.45 -2.11 5.31
CA ARG A 300 -15.25 -1.45 4.78
C ARG A 300 -14.70 -2.22 3.58
N SER A 301 -14.44 -3.51 3.71
CA SER A 301 -13.93 -4.34 2.63
C SER A 301 -14.88 -4.38 1.44
N GLN A 302 -16.19 -4.45 1.66
CA GLN A 302 -17.18 -4.36 0.58
C GLN A 302 -17.11 -3.01 -0.16
N LEU A 303 -16.97 -1.90 0.57
CA LEU A 303 -16.80 -0.58 -0.04
C LEU A 303 -15.48 -0.45 -0.81
N MET A 304 -14.39 -1.01 -0.28
CA MET A 304 -13.09 -1.02 -0.95
C MET A 304 -13.17 -1.80 -2.27
N VAL A 305 -13.76 -2.99 -2.27
CA VAL A 305 -13.97 -3.79 -3.50
C VAL A 305 -14.80 -2.99 -4.54
N ARG A 306 -15.90 -2.38 -4.13
CA ARG A 306 -16.76 -1.58 -5.04
C ARG A 306 -16.00 -0.40 -5.66
N ARG A 307 -15.24 0.32 -4.86
CA ARG A 307 -14.43 1.46 -5.33
C ARG A 307 -13.31 1.00 -6.27
N TYR A 308 -12.68 -0.13 -5.95
CA TYR A 308 -11.68 -0.72 -6.82
C TYR A 308 -12.27 -1.08 -8.18
N VAL A 309 -13.38 -1.81 -8.21
CA VAL A 309 -14.08 -2.19 -9.44
C VAL A 309 -14.45 -0.95 -10.25
N ALA A 310 -14.98 0.10 -9.61
CA ALA A 310 -15.35 1.35 -10.29
C ALA A 310 -14.13 2.09 -10.89
N ALA A 311 -12.96 2.01 -10.27
CA ALA A 311 -11.73 2.60 -10.80
C ALA A 311 -11.12 1.73 -11.92
N ALA A 312 -11.16 0.41 -11.77
CA ALA A 312 -10.51 -0.54 -12.67
C ALA A 312 -11.31 -0.79 -13.97
N SER A 313 -12.64 -0.81 -13.89
CA SER A 313 -13.50 -1.16 -15.03
C SER A 313 -13.25 -0.31 -16.29
N PRO A 314 -13.08 1.01 -16.25
CA PRO A 314 -12.80 1.78 -17.45
C PRO A 314 -11.41 1.52 -18.02
N LEU A 315 -10.42 1.19 -17.18
CA LEU A 315 -9.03 0.99 -17.58
C LEU A 315 -8.75 -0.43 -18.06
N MET A 316 -9.26 -1.45 -17.36
CA MET A 316 -9.02 -2.86 -17.69
C MET A 316 -9.83 -3.35 -18.89
N LYS A 317 -11.01 -2.79 -19.16
CA LYS A 317 -11.83 -3.17 -20.33
C LYS A 317 -11.19 -2.88 -21.66
N ALA A 318 -10.29 -1.90 -21.75
CA ALA A 318 -9.59 -1.56 -22.98
C ALA A 318 -8.68 -2.67 -23.51
N GLN A 319 -8.45 -3.74 -22.74
CA GLN A 319 -7.44 -4.76 -23.03
C GLN A 319 -7.96 -6.18 -23.24
N LEU A 320 -9.02 -6.52 -22.54
CA LEU A 320 -9.57 -7.88 -22.59
C LEU A 320 -10.93 -7.79 -23.27
N THR A 321 -10.98 -8.34 -24.44
CA THR A 321 -12.15 -8.32 -25.31
C THR A 321 -13.38 -8.96 -24.68
N ASP A 322 -13.25 -9.79 -23.62
CA ASP A 322 -14.37 -10.61 -23.18
C ASP A 322 -14.54 -10.81 -21.66
N ASN A 323 -13.70 -10.23 -20.78
CA ASN A 323 -13.85 -10.52 -19.36
C ASN A 323 -14.18 -9.28 -18.51
N GLN A 324 -15.45 -8.94 -18.44
CA GLN A 324 -16.00 -7.88 -17.58
C GLN A 324 -15.77 -8.12 -16.09
N PHE A 325 -15.46 -9.36 -15.68
CA PHE A 325 -15.24 -9.73 -14.28
C PHE A 325 -13.82 -9.50 -13.80
N THR A 326 -12.86 -9.20 -14.68
CA THR A 326 -11.45 -9.00 -14.31
C THR A 326 -11.24 -8.01 -13.16
N PRO A 327 -11.89 -6.82 -13.11
CA PRO A 327 -11.76 -5.92 -11.96
C PRO A 327 -12.22 -6.53 -10.64
N LEU A 328 -13.30 -7.30 -10.66
CA LEU A 328 -13.82 -8.00 -9.48
C LEU A 328 -12.89 -9.13 -9.06
N ASP A 329 -12.32 -9.86 -10.00
CA ASP A 329 -11.38 -10.95 -9.76
C ASP A 329 -10.15 -10.48 -8.99
N PHE A 330 -9.49 -9.41 -9.47
CA PHE A 330 -8.40 -8.79 -8.73
C PHE A 330 -8.83 -8.30 -7.34
N ALA A 331 -9.96 -7.57 -7.25
CA ALA A 331 -10.41 -7.01 -6.00
C ALA A 331 -10.77 -8.08 -4.96
N PHE A 332 -11.48 -9.13 -5.38
CA PHE A 332 -11.91 -10.19 -4.48
C PHE A 332 -10.75 -11.06 -4.00
N SER A 333 -9.85 -11.45 -4.91
CA SER A 333 -8.66 -12.25 -4.57
C SER A 333 -7.74 -11.53 -3.59
N GLN A 334 -7.59 -10.22 -3.70
CA GLN A 334 -6.66 -9.43 -2.88
C GLN A 334 -7.26 -8.90 -1.59
N LYS A 335 -8.59 -8.82 -1.51
CA LYS A 335 -9.26 -8.20 -0.36
C LYS A 335 -10.04 -9.18 0.51
N VAL A 336 -10.54 -10.24 -0.08
CA VAL A 336 -11.39 -11.20 0.63
C VAL A 336 -10.66 -12.50 0.92
N LEU A 337 -9.98 -13.09 -0.07
CA LEU A 337 -9.32 -14.37 0.13
C LEU A 337 -8.26 -14.37 1.25
N PRO A 338 -7.47 -13.29 1.46
CA PRO A 338 -6.51 -13.25 2.56
C PRO A 338 -7.12 -13.40 3.96
N LEU A 339 -8.42 -13.16 4.11
CA LEU A 339 -9.14 -13.32 5.37
C LEU A 339 -9.54 -14.78 5.66
N ILE A 340 -9.40 -15.67 4.68
CA ILE A 340 -9.82 -17.07 4.81
C ILE A 340 -8.69 -17.87 5.46
N SER A 341 -8.92 -18.29 6.70
CA SER A 341 -8.05 -19.22 7.41
C SER A 341 -8.84 -19.99 8.48
N GLY A 342 -8.47 -21.23 8.73
CA GLY A 342 -9.11 -22.04 9.76
C GLY A 342 -9.05 -23.54 9.53
N SER A 343 -9.65 -24.30 10.46
CA SER A 343 -9.68 -25.76 10.36
C SER A 343 -10.47 -26.23 9.13
N ARG A 344 -10.16 -27.44 8.68
CA ARG A 344 -10.82 -28.05 7.52
C ARG A 344 -12.34 -28.03 7.65
N GLU A 345 -12.88 -28.46 8.80
CA GLU A 345 -14.32 -28.56 9.02
C GLU A 345 -15.02 -27.19 8.91
N ALA A 346 -14.32 -26.11 9.27
CA ALA A 346 -14.89 -24.77 9.25
C ALA A 346 -14.83 -24.12 7.87
N ILE A 347 -13.74 -24.35 7.10
CA ILE A 347 -13.43 -23.57 5.90
C ILE A 347 -13.72 -24.34 4.59
N GLU A 348 -13.59 -25.66 4.56
CA GLU A 348 -13.87 -26.46 3.35
C GLU A 348 -15.23 -26.14 2.72
N PRO A 349 -16.35 -26.04 3.49
CA PRO A 349 -17.66 -25.69 2.90
C PRO A 349 -17.69 -24.31 2.25
N LEU A 350 -16.93 -23.34 2.79
CA LEU A 350 -16.81 -22.01 2.21
C LEU A 350 -16.04 -22.05 0.89
N VAL A 351 -14.86 -22.70 0.87
CA VAL A 351 -14.01 -22.81 -0.32
C VAL A 351 -14.75 -23.53 -1.44
N ASP A 352 -15.45 -24.62 -1.15
CA ASP A 352 -16.26 -25.35 -2.14
C ASP A 352 -17.42 -24.50 -2.70
N ALA A 353 -18.10 -23.75 -1.84
CA ALA A 353 -19.18 -22.87 -2.27
C ALA A 353 -18.65 -21.72 -3.14
N LEU A 354 -17.50 -21.14 -2.81
CA LEU A 354 -16.88 -20.10 -3.62
C LEU A 354 -16.39 -20.63 -4.97
N LEU A 355 -15.73 -21.80 -5.01
CA LEU A 355 -15.25 -22.43 -6.25
C LEU A 355 -16.39 -22.70 -7.24
N LYS A 356 -17.55 -23.06 -6.73
CA LYS A 356 -18.74 -23.28 -7.57
C LYS A 356 -19.17 -22.03 -8.32
N GLU A 357 -19.09 -20.86 -7.68
CA GLU A 357 -19.63 -19.60 -8.20
C GLU A 357 -18.55 -18.69 -8.83
N CYS A 358 -17.26 -18.90 -8.49
CA CYS A 358 -16.14 -18.06 -8.97
C CYS A 358 -15.58 -18.47 -10.33
N ARG A 359 -16.28 -19.28 -11.15
CA ARG A 359 -15.76 -19.81 -12.43
C ARG A 359 -15.33 -18.74 -13.43
N SER A 360 -15.93 -17.57 -13.37
CA SER A 360 -15.56 -16.40 -14.19
C SER A 360 -14.42 -15.57 -13.59
N LEU A 361 -13.97 -15.89 -12.37
CA LEU A 361 -12.92 -15.21 -11.64
C LEU A 361 -11.68 -16.10 -11.63
N THR A 362 -10.85 -16.00 -12.65
CA THR A 362 -9.72 -16.92 -12.91
C THR A 362 -8.66 -16.88 -11.79
N LEU A 363 -8.28 -15.67 -11.38
CA LEU A 363 -7.28 -15.48 -10.32
C LEU A 363 -7.81 -15.97 -8.97
N THR A 364 -9.04 -15.62 -8.63
CA THR A 364 -9.74 -16.08 -7.43
C THR A 364 -9.84 -17.61 -7.40
N THR A 365 -10.25 -18.23 -8.52
CA THR A 365 -10.35 -19.69 -8.64
C THR A 365 -9.00 -20.36 -8.42
N LYS A 366 -7.93 -19.87 -9.05
CA LYS A 366 -6.56 -20.38 -8.87
C LYS A 366 -6.14 -20.38 -7.39
N HIS A 367 -6.39 -19.28 -6.69
CA HIS A 367 -6.07 -19.20 -5.25
C HIS A 367 -6.91 -20.15 -4.41
N LEU A 368 -8.21 -20.25 -4.67
CA LEU A 368 -9.11 -21.16 -3.94
C LEU A 368 -8.72 -22.65 -4.17
N GLU A 369 -8.33 -23.03 -5.38
CA GLU A 369 -7.85 -24.38 -5.67
C GLU A 369 -6.57 -24.72 -4.89
N ARG A 370 -5.60 -23.80 -4.87
CA ARG A 370 -4.38 -23.96 -4.06
C ARG A 370 -4.70 -24.10 -2.56
N MET A 371 -5.60 -23.26 -2.05
CA MET A 371 -6.04 -23.32 -0.65
C MET A 371 -6.72 -24.65 -0.34
N ARG A 372 -7.51 -25.19 -1.28
CA ARG A 372 -8.16 -26.49 -1.14
C ARG A 372 -7.15 -27.63 -1.07
N GLU A 373 -6.21 -27.68 -2.05
CA GLU A 373 -5.16 -28.70 -2.08
C GLU A 373 -4.32 -28.70 -0.80
N TYR A 374 -3.96 -27.52 -0.32
CA TYR A 374 -3.22 -27.36 0.93
C TYR A 374 -4.05 -27.79 2.14
N GLY A 375 -5.30 -27.36 2.22
CA GLY A 375 -6.22 -27.66 3.32
C GLY A 375 -6.57 -29.16 3.42
N GLU A 376 -6.77 -29.81 2.28
CA GLU A 376 -7.00 -31.25 2.21
C GLU A 376 -5.79 -32.05 2.72
N SER A 377 -4.57 -31.58 2.42
CA SER A 377 -3.32 -32.25 2.78
C SER A 377 -2.91 -31.99 4.24
N ASN A 378 -3.19 -30.79 4.79
CA ASN A 378 -2.68 -30.33 6.08
C ASN A 378 -3.76 -30.21 7.17
N GLY A 379 -5.05 -30.34 6.82
CA GLY A 379 -6.17 -30.20 7.76
C GLY A 379 -6.46 -28.76 8.19
N TYR A 380 -5.77 -27.77 7.60
CA TYR A 380 -5.92 -26.35 7.89
C TYR A 380 -5.84 -25.52 6.60
N TYR A 381 -6.84 -24.71 6.37
CA TYR A 381 -6.93 -23.83 5.19
C TYR A 381 -6.33 -22.47 5.49
N GLN A 382 -5.54 -21.94 4.57
CA GLN A 382 -5.00 -20.57 4.65
C GLN A 382 -4.68 -20.04 3.25
N TYR A 383 -4.70 -18.72 3.11
CA TYR A 383 -4.40 -18.06 1.85
C TYR A 383 -2.89 -18.02 1.56
N PHE A 384 -2.09 -17.83 2.59
CA PHE A 384 -0.65 -17.68 2.51
C PHE A 384 0.04 -19.03 2.60
N ILE A 385 0.42 -19.62 1.43
CA ILE A 385 1.02 -20.94 1.30
C ILE A 385 2.19 -20.96 0.29
#